data_24bae222599db47ba1a8783ef3db2712
#
_entry.id   24bae222599db47ba1a8783ef3db2712
#
_cell.length_a   1.000
_cell.length_b   1.000
_cell.length_c   1.000
_cell.angle_alpha   90.00
_cell.angle_beta   90.00
_cell.angle_gamma   90.00
#
_symmetry.space_group_name_H-M   'P 1'
#
loop_
_entity.id
_entity.type
_entity.pdbx_description
1 polymer ?
#
loop_
_entity_poly.entity_id
_entity_poly.type
_entity_poly.pdbx_seq_one_letter_code
_entity_poly.pdbx_strand_id
1 'polypeptide(L)'
;MVGIHEKYVTEKYNADGELTELKINCPDNYNFAYDVIDELGRRSPDKKAIIWIGEDGTEKIFTYADLMRESNRAANMFIANGVKKGDKVICILKRHYQFWIITMALCKIGAVLIPATNQLKKKDYIYRFKAADVDYIV
;
A
#
# COMPACT_ATOMS: atom_id res chain seq x y z
N MET A 1 20.80 13.62 -3.57
CA MET A 1 20.35 12.19 -3.58
C MET A 1 19.19 12.12 -4.54
N VAL A 2 19.32 11.37 -5.63
CA VAL A 2 18.29 11.25 -6.68
C VAL A 2 17.00 10.71 -6.03
N GLY A 3 15.89 11.40 -6.24
CA GLY A 3 14.59 10.98 -5.71
C GLY A 3 14.19 9.63 -6.32
N ILE A 4 13.52 8.76 -5.55
CA ILE A 4 13.11 7.45 -6.06
C ILE A 4 12.15 7.56 -7.24
N HIS A 5 11.37 8.63 -7.31
CA HIS A 5 10.43 8.92 -8.41
C HIS A 5 11.16 9.14 -9.74
N GLU A 6 12.37 9.70 -9.72
CA GLU A 6 13.15 9.97 -10.93
C GLU A 6 13.52 8.70 -11.72
N LYS A 7 13.42 7.52 -11.11
CA LYS A 7 13.54 6.24 -11.81
C LYS A 7 12.36 5.94 -12.73
N TYR A 8 11.18 6.45 -12.38
CA TYR A 8 9.90 6.06 -12.98
C TYR A 8 9.17 7.22 -13.64
N VAL A 9 9.68 8.45 -13.47
CA VAL A 9 9.03 9.66 -13.97
C VAL A 9 10.08 10.52 -14.67
N THR A 10 9.73 11.00 -15.86
CA THR A 10 10.47 12.04 -16.57
C THR A 10 9.62 13.29 -16.60
N GLU A 11 10.17 14.39 -16.11
CA GLU A 11 9.50 15.67 -16.04
C GLU A 11 10.23 16.68 -16.94
N LYS A 12 9.47 17.53 -17.65
CA LYS A 12 10.00 18.69 -18.37
C LYS A 12 9.34 19.95 -17.88
N TYR A 13 10.14 20.98 -17.73
CA TYR A 13 9.72 22.29 -17.27
C TYR A 13 10.04 23.35 -18.33
N ASN A 14 9.22 24.40 -18.44
CA ASN A 14 9.51 25.58 -19.25
C ASN A 14 10.50 26.52 -18.54
N ALA A 15 10.82 27.64 -19.19
CA ALA A 15 11.73 28.65 -18.63
C ALA A 15 11.22 29.31 -17.34
N ASP A 16 9.92 29.29 -17.11
CA ASP A 16 9.24 29.86 -15.94
C ASP A 16 9.13 28.85 -14.78
N GLY A 17 9.63 27.61 -14.96
CA GLY A 17 9.58 26.54 -13.96
C GLY A 17 8.24 25.79 -13.88
N GLU A 18 7.36 25.96 -14.87
CA GLU A 18 6.10 25.24 -14.95
C GLU A 18 6.27 23.88 -15.60
N LEU A 19 5.64 22.84 -15.04
CA LEU A 19 5.67 21.49 -15.58
C LEU A 19 4.92 21.43 -16.91
N THR A 20 5.64 21.10 -18.00
CA THR A 20 5.08 21.04 -19.36
C THR A 20 4.85 19.62 -19.86
N GLU A 21 5.61 18.66 -19.36
CA GLU A 21 5.46 17.25 -19.73
C GLU A 21 5.78 16.37 -18.53
N LEU A 22 4.93 15.36 -18.32
CA LEU A 22 5.14 14.27 -17.36
C LEU A 22 5.02 12.93 -18.09
N LYS A 23 6.08 12.15 -18.08
CA LYS A 23 6.08 10.81 -18.65
C LYS A 23 6.36 9.77 -17.55
N ILE A 24 5.46 8.78 -17.44
CA ILE A 24 5.62 7.66 -16.52
C ILE A 24 6.31 6.51 -17.28
N ASN A 25 7.42 6.01 -16.73
CA ASN A 25 8.28 4.98 -17.33
C ASN A 25 8.37 3.75 -16.41
N CYS A 26 7.22 3.25 -15.93
CA CYS A 26 7.18 2.05 -15.10
C CYS A 26 7.40 0.80 -15.97
N PRO A 27 8.26 -0.14 -15.57
CA PRO A 27 8.37 -1.44 -16.23
C PRO A 27 7.12 -2.29 -15.99
N ASP A 28 6.88 -3.29 -16.85
CA ASP A 28 5.68 -4.15 -16.76
C ASP A 28 5.56 -4.92 -15.44
N ASN A 29 6.69 -5.18 -14.79
CA ASN A 29 6.75 -5.86 -13.50
C ASN A 29 6.82 -4.89 -12.30
N TYR A 30 6.55 -3.58 -12.51
CA TYR A 30 6.58 -2.60 -11.43
C TYR A 30 5.61 -2.96 -10.31
N ASN A 31 6.12 -2.87 -9.08
CA ASN A 31 5.33 -3.07 -7.86
C ASN A 31 5.69 -2.01 -6.83
N PHE A 32 4.78 -1.10 -6.55
CA PHE A 32 5.01 0.02 -5.63
C PHE A 32 5.56 -0.42 -4.27
N ALA A 33 5.08 -1.54 -3.73
CA ALA A 33 5.53 -2.00 -2.42
C ALA A 33 6.99 -2.48 -2.44
N TYR A 34 7.45 -3.11 -3.52
CA TYR A 34 8.85 -3.53 -3.68
C TYR A 34 9.74 -2.40 -4.17
N ASP A 35 9.30 -1.71 -5.24
CA ASP A 35 10.14 -0.77 -5.98
C ASP A 35 10.27 0.59 -5.28
N VAL A 36 9.31 0.95 -4.42
CA VAL A 36 9.34 2.20 -3.66
C VAL A 36 9.52 1.96 -2.17
N ILE A 37 8.61 1.22 -1.55
CA ILE A 37 8.59 1.08 -0.08
C ILE A 37 9.79 0.27 0.42
N ASP A 38 10.03 -0.91 -0.14
CA ASP A 38 11.15 -1.75 0.27
C ASP A 38 12.50 -1.14 -0.11
N GLU A 39 12.56 -0.45 -1.25
CA GLU A 39 13.76 0.28 -1.65
C GLU A 39 14.08 1.42 -0.67
N LEU A 40 13.08 2.17 -0.20
CA LEU A 40 13.26 3.16 0.86
C LEU A 40 13.65 2.51 2.19
N GLY A 41 13.09 1.35 2.50
CA GLY A 41 13.47 0.55 3.67
C GLY A 41 14.94 0.13 3.66
N ARG A 42 15.50 -0.13 2.48
CA ARG A 42 16.93 -0.45 2.31
C ARG A 42 17.83 0.77 2.30
N ARG A 43 17.43 1.85 1.59
CA ARG A 43 18.26 3.04 1.41
C ARG A 43 18.23 4.01 2.60
N SER A 44 17.12 4.09 3.29
CA SER A 44 16.86 5.05 4.36
C SER A 44 16.07 4.36 5.48
N PRO A 45 16.64 3.31 6.12
CA PRO A 45 15.91 2.43 7.04
C PRO A 45 15.26 3.21 8.20
N ASP A 46 15.94 4.20 8.74
CA ASP A 46 15.48 4.97 9.91
C ASP A 46 14.54 6.13 9.56
N LYS A 47 14.30 6.39 8.26
CA LYS A 47 13.38 7.47 7.85
C LYS A 47 11.96 7.08 8.23
N LYS A 48 11.26 8.00 8.91
CA LYS A 48 9.85 7.83 9.29
C LYS A 48 8.98 7.66 8.04
N ALA A 49 8.18 6.59 8.03
CA ALA A 49 7.23 6.28 6.97
C ALA A 49 5.79 6.58 7.41
N ILE A 50 5.44 6.24 8.66
CA ILE A 50 4.11 6.44 9.22
C ILE A 50 4.25 6.98 10.64
N ILE A 51 3.48 8.02 10.95
CA ILE A 51 3.20 8.46 12.31
C ILE A 51 1.71 8.21 12.55
N TRP A 52 1.40 7.27 13.44
CA TRP A 52 0.03 6.94 13.78
C TRP A 52 -0.29 7.45 15.17
N ILE A 53 -1.45 8.10 15.30
CA ILE A 53 -1.94 8.64 16.57
C ILE A 53 -3.27 7.96 16.88
N GLY A 54 -3.35 7.27 18.02
CA GLY A 54 -4.54 6.63 18.52
C GLY A 54 -5.57 7.63 19.06
N GLU A 55 -6.80 7.18 19.26
CA GLU A 55 -7.87 8.00 19.86
C GLU A 55 -7.55 8.41 21.30
N ASP A 56 -6.73 7.63 21.98
CA ASP A 56 -6.22 7.86 23.34
C ASP A 56 -4.96 8.75 23.39
N GLY A 57 -4.50 9.26 22.24
CA GLY A 57 -3.28 10.02 22.09
C GLY A 57 -2.01 9.18 22.00
N THR A 58 -2.09 7.86 22.04
CA THR A 58 -0.92 6.99 21.86
C THR A 58 -0.30 7.21 20.49
N GLU A 59 1.01 7.50 20.44
CA GLU A 59 1.75 7.65 19.21
C GLU A 59 2.54 6.38 18.88
N LYS A 60 2.50 5.95 17.61
CA LYS A 60 3.38 4.92 17.06
C LYS A 60 4.05 5.43 15.80
N ILE A 61 5.37 5.31 15.75
CA ILE A 61 6.18 5.70 14.61
C ILE A 61 6.71 4.42 13.97
N PHE A 62 6.51 4.31 12.66
CA PHE A 62 7.10 3.25 11.83
C PHE A 62 8.07 3.86 10.85
N THR A 63 9.26 3.29 10.76
CA THR A 63 10.24 3.62 9.73
C THR A 63 9.91 2.87 8.43
N TYR A 64 10.61 3.23 7.33
CA TYR A 64 10.49 2.45 6.08
C TYR A 64 11.00 1.01 6.26
N ALA A 65 12.02 0.78 7.09
CA ALA A 65 12.46 -0.57 7.41
C ALA A 65 11.41 -1.37 8.18
N ASP A 66 10.69 -0.72 9.12
CA ASP A 66 9.58 -1.35 9.82
C ASP A 66 8.44 -1.70 8.87
N LEU A 67 8.05 -0.76 8.00
CA LEU A 67 6.97 -0.97 7.04
C LEU A 67 7.32 -2.12 6.07
N MET A 68 8.56 -2.19 5.59
CA MET A 68 9.07 -3.29 4.77
C MET A 68 8.95 -4.63 5.52
N ARG A 69 9.46 -4.70 6.75
CA ARG A 69 9.45 -5.92 7.57
C ARG A 69 8.04 -6.39 7.88
N GLU A 70 7.19 -5.49 8.38
CA GLU A 70 5.83 -5.85 8.79
C GLU A 70 4.94 -6.19 7.60
N SER A 71 5.11 -5.52 6.45
CA SER A 71 4.38 -5.89 5.24
C SER A 71 4.84 -7.24 4.67
N ASN A 72 6.12 -7.62 4.79
CA ASN A 72 6.60 -8.95 4.43
C ASN A 72 5.97 -10.05 5.32
N ARG A 73 5.90 -9.79 6.64
CA ARG A 73 5.25 -10.72 7.58
C ARG A 73 3.76 -10.89 7.26
N ALA A 74 3.07 -9.79 6.99
CA ALA A 74 1.65 -9.83 6.62
C ALA A 74 1.45 -10.53 5.26
N ALA A 75 2.31 -10.29 4.26
CA ALA A 75 2.25 -10.98 2.98
C ALA A 75 2.40 -12.50 3.13
N ASN A 76 3.36 -12.95 3.94
CA ASN A 76 3.56 -14.37 4.24
C ASN A 76 2.34 -14.97 4.95
N MET A 77 1.72 -14.24 5.89
CA MET A 77 0.48 -14.66 6.54
C MET A 77 -0.66 -14.84 5.52
N PHE A 78 -0.85 -13.89 4.61
CA PHE A 78 -1.88 -13.99 3.58
C PHE A 78 -1.65 -15.19 2.66
N ILE A 79 -0.40 -15.40 2.20
CA ILE A 79 -0.03 -16.56 1.37
C ILE A 79 -0.31 -17.87 2.12
N ALA A 80 0.07 -17.96 3.40
CA ALA A 80 -0.18 -19.14 4.22
C ALA A 80 -1.66 -19.44 4.43
N ASN A 81 -2.52 -18.41 4.33
CA ASN A 81 -3.98 -18.54 4.37
C ASN A 81 -4.62 -18.67 2.97
N GLY A 82 -3.84 -18.91 1.94
CA GLY A 82 -4.31 -19.25 0.60
C GLY A 82 -4.55 -18.06 -0.33
N VAL A 83 -4.28 -16.83 0.09
CA VAL A 83 -4.43 -15.64 -0.77
C VAL A 83 -3.41 -15.67 -1.90
N LYS A 84 -3.87 -15.46 -3.12
CA LYS A 84 -3.09 -15.51 -4.35
C LYS A 84 -3.17 -14.19 -5.14
N LYS A 85 -2.31 -14.06 -6.12
CA LYS A 85 -2.36 -12.95 -7.08
C LYS A 85 -3.74 -12.92 -7.77
N GLY A 86 -4.36 -11.75 -7.77
CA GLY A 86 -5.67 -11.50 -8.36
C GLY A 86 -6.86 -11.71 -7.42
N ASP A 87 -6.68 -12.36 -6.27
CA ASP A 87 -7.73 -12.49 -5.26
C ASP A 87 -8.13 -11.12 -4.71
N LYS A 88 -9.41 -10.95 -4.44
CA LYS A 88 -9.97 -9.68 -3.96
C LYS A 88 -10.21 -9.76 -2.46
N VAL A 89 -9.59 -8.82 -1.74
CA VAL A 89 -9.63 -8.75 -0.28
C VAL A 89 -10.33 -7.45 0.14
N ILE A 90 -11.51 -7.54 0.75
CA ILE A 90 -12.12 -6.40 1.43
C ILE A 90 -11.38 -6.14 2.75
N CYS A 91 -10.92 -4.92 2.93
CA CYS A 91 -10.24 -4.48 4.15
C CYS A 91 -11.09 -3.45 4.90
N ILE A 92 -11.53 -3.81 6.12
CA ILE A 92 -12.40 -2.99 6.97
C ILE A 92 -11.68 -2.68 8.28
N LEU A 93 -10.61 -1.97 8.16
CA LEU A 93 -9.85 -1.46 9.29
C LEU A 93 -10.14 0.04 9.43
N LYS A 94 -10.70 0.45 10.55
CA LYS A 94 -10.94 1.86 10.87
C LYS A 94 -9.68 2.70 10.59
N ARG A 95 -9.21 3.50 11.55
CA ARG A 95 -7.97 4.28 11.48
C ARG A 95 -6.77 3.54 12.06
N HIS A 96 -6.75 2.21 11.97
CA HIS A 96 -5.64 1.40 12.48
C HIS A 96 -4.44 1.44 11.53
N TYR A 97 -3.23 1.52 12.08
CA TYR A 97 -1.98 1.53 11.29
C TYR A 97 -1.77 0.24 10.47
N GLN A 98 -2.38 -0.87 10.90
CA GLN A 98 -2.36 -2.14 10.17
C GLN A 98 -2.92 -2.01 8.75
N PHE A 99 -3.81 -1.05 8.49
CA PHE A 99 -4.32 -0.78 7.15
C PHE A 99 -3.18 -0.57 6.13
N TRP A 100 -2.20 0.24 6.50
CA TRP A 100 -1.06 0.52 5.62
C TRP A 100 -0.15 -0.68 5.42
N ILE A 101 0.09 -1.45 6.49
CA ILE A 101 0.87 -2.71 6.43
C ILE A 101 0.19 -3.71 5.50
N ILE A 102 -1.13 -3.92 5.65
CA ILE A 102 -1.92 -4.84 4.83
C ILE A 102 -1.97 -4.37 3.38
N THR A 103 -2.13 -3.06 3.14
CA THR A 103 -2.10 -2.48 1.79
C THR A 103 -0.80 -2.84 1.07
N MET A 104 0.35 -2.67 1.72
CA MET A 104 1.64 -3.04 1.14
C MET A 104 1.78 -4.56 0.97
N ALA A 105 1.29 -5.34 1.93
CA ALA A 105 1.34 -6.79 1.86
C ALA A 105 0.54 -7.34 0.66
N LEU A 106 -0.69 -6.89 0.48
CA LEU A 106 -1.53 -7.29 -0.65
C LEU A 106 -0.96 -6.82 -1.99
N CYS A 107 -0.39 -5.60 -2.04
CA CYS A 107 0.33 -5.11 -3.21
C CYS A 107 1.50 -6.05 -3.58
N LYS A 108 2.31 -6.50 -2.60
CA LYS A 108 3.44 -7.41 -2.82
C LYS A 108 3.03 -8.72 -3.46
N ILE A 109 1.95 -9.32 -3.01
CA ILE A 109 1.47 -10.60 -3.55
C ILE A 109 0.61 -10.44 -4.80
N GLY A 110 0.30 -9.21 -5.20
CA GLY A 110 -0.53 -8.92 -6.36
C GLY A 110 -2.02 -9.21 -6.15
N ALA A 111 -2.49 -9.23 -4.90
CA ALA A 111 -3.90 -9.30 -4.58
C ALA A 111 -4.56 -7.92 -4.69
N VAL A 112 -5.86 -7.89 -4.92
CA VAL A 112 -6.66 -6.67 -5.09
C VAL A 112 -7.20 -6.23 -3.74
N LEU A 113 -6.73 -5.10 -3.23
CA LEU A 113 -7.27 -4.48 -2.03
C LEU A 113 -8.55 -3.70 -2.35
N ILE A 114 -9.63 -4.00 -1.64
CA ILE A 114 -10.89 -3.25 -1.68
C ILE A 114 -11.10 -2.58 -0.32
N PRO A 115 -10.69 -1.32 -0.14
CA PRO A 115 -10.90 -0.63 1.13
C PRO A 115 -12.37 -0.34 1.36
N ALA A 116 -12.83 -0.56 2.58
CA ALA A 116 -14.22 -0.33 2.95
C ALA A 116 -14.36 0.26 4.36
N THR A 117 -15.43 1.03 4.56
CA THR A 117 -15.74 1.60 5.85
C THR A 117 -16.34 0.55 6.81
N ASN A 118 -16.08 0.70 8.10
CA ASN A 118 -16.72 -0.09 9.14
C ASN A 118 -18.20 0.25 9.38
N GLN A 119 -18.75 1.23 8.64
CA GLN A 119 -20.17 1.62 8.73
C GLN A 119 -21.07 0.85 7.76
N LEU A 120 -20.53 -0.12 7.02
CA LEU A 120 -21.30 -0.96 6.10
C LEU A 120 -22.39 -1.73 6.83
N LYS A 121 -23.59 -1.78 6.22
CA LYS A 121 -24.70 -2.61 6.65
C LYS A 121 -24.71 -3.92 5.88
N LYS A 122 -25.46 -4.93 6.35
CA LYS A 122 -25.58 -6.25 5.71
C LYS A 122 -25.81 -6.17 4.19
N LYS A 123 -26.69 -5.28 3.73
CA LYS A 123 -26.97 -5.09 2.30
C LYS A 123 -25.74 -4.63 1.49
N ASP A 124 -24.90 -3.79 2.11
CA ASP A 124 -23.72 -3.23 1.46
C ASP A 124 -22.62 -4.29 1.32
N TYR A 125 -22.49 -5.19 2.30
CA TYR A 125 -21.62 -6.38 2.22
C TYR A 125 -22.07 -7.30 1.09
N ILE A 126 -23.36 -7.69 1.08
CA ILE A 126 -23.91 -8.57 0.05
C ILE A 126 -23.67 -8.00 -1.35
N TYR A 127 -23.91 -6.70 -1.52
CA TYR A 127 -23.66 -6.03 -2.80
C TYR A 127 -22.18 -6.11 -3.21
N ARG A 128 -21.26 -5.72 -2.33
CA ARG A 128 -19.82 -5.69 -2.62
C ARG A 128 -19.24 -7.06 -2.91
N PHE A 129 -19.65 -8.07 -2.12
CA PHE A 129 -19.21 -9.44 -2.36
C PHE A 129 -19.65 -9.95 -3.73
N LYS A 130 -20.88 -9.65 -4.15
CA LYS A 130 -21.37 -10.03 -5.48
C LYS A 130 -20.77 -9.20 -6.61
N ALA A 131 -20.69 -7.88 -6.44
CA ALA A 131 -20.25 -6.98 -7.50
C ALA A 131 -18.75 -7.11 -7.82
N ALA A 132 -17.94 -7.41 -6.80
CA ALA A 132 -16.49 -7.53 -6.95
C ALA A 132 -15.99 -8.98 -6.91
N ASP A 133 -16.90 -9.96 -6.69
CA ASP A 133 -16.52 -11.38 -6.54
C ASP A 133 -15.39 -11.53 -5.51
N VAL A 134 -15.71 -11.15 -4.26
CA VAL A 134 -14.73 -11.04 -3.18
C VAL A 134 -14.37 -12.40 -2.61
N ASP A 135 -13.08 -12.67 -2.48
CA ASP A 135 -12.57 -13.95 -1.97
C ASP A 135 -12.33 -13.92 -0.46
N TYR A 136 -11.86 -12.78 0.08
CA TYR A 136 -11.44 -12.65 1.48
C TYR A 136 -11.91 -11.34 2.11
N ILE A 137 -11.97 -11.33 3.44
CA ILE A 137 -12.26 -10.13 4.26
C ILE A 137 -11.29 -10.04 5.44
N VAL A 138 -10.84 -8.80 5.73
CA VAL A 138 -9.98 -8.44 6.87
C VAL A 138 -10.57 -7.26 7.62
#